data_f215db0ca76c1bc9182e4b27a56bda7c
#
_entry.id   f215db0ca76c1bc9182e4b27a56bda7c
#
_cell.length_a   1.000
_cell.length_b   1.000
_cell.length_c   1.000
_cell.angle_alpha   90.00
_cell.angle_beta   90.00
_cell.angle_gamma   90.00
#
_symmetry.space_group_name_H-M   'P 1'
#
loop_
_entity.id
_entity.type
_entity.pdbx_description
1 polymer ?
#
loop_
_entity_poly.entity_id
_entity_poly.type
_entity_poly.pdbx_seq_one_letter_code
_entity_poly.pdbx_strand_id
1 'polypeptide(L)'
;MNANDYTIRSEREEEYRAVENLVRESFWNVYRPGCSEHYVIHVLRDDPAFVKELDFVMEQDGRLIGQNIFVKTVIEADDGRKIPVLTMGPIGIIPELKRKGYGKALLDYSLEKAEEMGFGAVLFEGNIDFYGKSGFAYASKFGIRYHDLPEDADSSFFLCKELIPGYLDDVTGVYQTPQGYYVKDEDVDEFDKEFPPKEKQKLPGQIFG
;
A
#
# COMPACT_ATOMS: atom_id res chain seq x y z
N MET A 1 16.88 -22.51 13.49
CA MET A 1 16.09 -21.28 13.73
C MET A 1 14.79 -21.45 12.99
N ASN A 2 13.65 -21.35 13.67
CA ASN A 2 12.36 -21.44 13.01
C ASN A 2 12.18 -20.23 12.09
N ALA A 3 11.81 -20.47 10.85
CA ALA A 3 11.67 -19.42 9.80
C ALA A 3 10.56 -18.36 10.07
N ASN A 4 9.97 -18.37 11.26
CA ASN A 4 8.83 -17.54 11.67
C ASN A 4 9.10 -16.69 12.92
N ASP A 5 10.34 -16.41 13.25
CA ASP A 5 10.65 -15.59 14.42
C ASP A 5 10.75 -14.10 14.03
N TYR A 6 9.61 -13.47 13.82
CA TYR A 6 9.46 -12.04 13.55
C TYR A 6 8.41 -11.42 14.46
N THR A 7 8.50 -10.12 14.65
CA THR A 7 7.49 -9.30 15.35
C THR A 7 6.91 -8.28 14.38
N ILE A 8 5.58 -8.07 14.43
CA ILE A 8 4.92 -6.95 13.75
C ILE A 8 4.45 -5.99 14.83
N ARG A 9 4.79 -4.72 14.66
CA ARG A 9 4.48 -3.65 15.62
C ARG A 9 4.30 -2.33 14.90
N SER A 10 3.75 -1.33 15.59
CA SER A 10 3.70 0.04 15.06
C SER A 10 5.11 0.57 14.82
N GLU A 11 5.26 1.37 13.77
CA GLU A 11 6.47 2.12 13.47
C GLU A 11 6.71 3.19 14.55
N ARG A 12 7.96 3.48 14.84
CA ARG A 12 8.37 4.56 15.74
C ARG A 12 8.94 5.72 14.93
N GLU A 13 8.75 6.95 15.39
CA GLU A 13 9.21 8.16 14.68
C GLU A 13 10.73 8.16 14.44
N GLU A 14 11.51 7.65 15.38
CA GLU A 14 12.96 7.51 15.22
C GLU A 14 13.39 6.51 14.15
N GLU A 15 12.46 5.68 13.65
CA GLU A 15 12.70 4.68 12.61
C GLU A 15 12.32 5.17 11.20
N TYR A 16 11.65 6.30 11.06
CA TYR A 16 11.13 6.80 9.79
C TYR A 16 12.16 6.76 8.66
N ARG A 17 13.37 7.24 8.91
CA ARG A 17 14.44 7.19 7.90
C ARG A 17 14.88 5.77 7.54
N ALA A 18 14.93 4.87 8.50
CA ALA A 18 15.27 3.48 8.26
C ALA A 18 14.18 2.77 7.45
N VAL A 19 12.92 3.08 7.71
CA VAL A 19 11.77 2.53 6.98
C VAL A 19 11.68 3.11 5.58
N GLU A 20 11.92 4.41 5.38
CA GLU A 20 12.03 5.02 4.05
C GLU A 20 13.11 4.30 3.21
N ASN A 21 14.27 4.04 3.80
CA ASN A 21 15.31 3.27 3.13
C ASN A 21 14.89 1.83 2.84
N LEU A 22 14.20 1.15 3.77
CA LEU A 22 13.65 -0.20 3.56
C LEU A 22 12.69 -0.22 2.36
N VAL A 23 11.78 0.74 2.28
CA VAL A 23 10.83 0.87 1.17
C VAL A 23 11.58 1.16 -0.13
N ARG A 24 12.54 2.08 -0.10
CA ARG A 24 13.41 2.38 -1.24
C ARG A 24 14.09 1.11 -1.78
N GLU A 25 14.72 0.31 -0.90
CA GLU A 25 15.34 -0.95 -1.29
C GLU A 25 14.33 -1.95 -1.86
N SER A 26 13.13 -2.00 -1.29
CA SER A 26 12.07 -2.91 -1.70
C SER A 26 11.51 -2.62 -3.08
N PHE A 27 11.47 -1.35 -3.50
CA PHE A 27 10.84 -0.92 -4.74
C PHE A 27 11.81 -0.45 -5.82
N TRP A 28 13.12 -0.33 -5.50
CA TRP A 28 14.11 0.18 -6.45
C TRP A 28 14.13 -0.60 -7.76
N ASN A 29 13.89 0.09 -8.88
CA ASN A 29 13.81 -0.46 -10.23
C ASN A 29 12.74 -1.54 -10.42
N VAL A 30 11.70 -1.60 -9.57
CA VAL A 30 10.63 -2.61 -9.70
C VAL A 30 9.58 -2.14 -10.72
N TYR A 31 8.95 -1.00 -10.50
CA TYR A 31 7.86 -0.52 -11.35
C TYR A 31 8.28 0.57 -12.33
N ARG A 32 9.38 1.23 -12.04
CA ARG A 32 9.98 2.31 -12.82
C ARG A 32 11.49 2.36 -12.57
N PRO A 33 12.29 3.09 -13.38
CA PRO A 33 13.67 3.41 -13.02
C PRO A 33 13.72 4.20 -11.70
N GLY A 34 14.45 3.68 -10.71
CA GLY A 34 14.36 4.18 -9.33
C GLY A 34 13.08 3.70 -8.62
N CYS A 35 12.54 4.52 -7.75
CA CYS A 35 11.24 4.34 -7.10
C CYS A 35 10.74 5.67 -6.52
N SER A 36 9.43 5.79 -6.27
CA SER A 36 8.80 6.94 -5.60
C SER A 36 8.23 6.58 -4.22
N GLU A 37 8.07 5.30 -3.94
CA GLU A 37 7.34 4.77 -2.80
C GLU A 37 7.93 5.23 -1.45
N HIS A 38 9.25 5.40 -1.34
CA HIS A 38 9.90 5.90 -0.13
C HIS A 38 9.58 7.38 0.14
N TYR A 39 9.39 8.18 -0.90
CA TYR A 39 8.94 9.57 -0.77
C TYR A 39 7.42 9.64 -0.51
N VAL A 40 6.64 8.74 -1.09
CA VAL A 40 5.20 8.64 -0.81
C VAL A 40 4.96 8.40 0.67
N ILE A 41 5.63 7.44 1.32
CA ILE A 41 5.46 7.25 2.77
C ILE A 41 5.93 8.43 3.59
N HIS A 42 6.99 9.14 3.16
CA HIS A 42 7.45 10.35 3.81
C HIS A 42 6.36 11.42 3.84
N VAL A 43 5.75 11.70 2.69
CA VAL A 43 4.68 12.71 2.57
C VAL A 43 3.41 12.28 3.29
N LEU A 44 3.03 11.00 3.19
CA LEU A 44 1.78 10.51 3.78
C LEU A 44 1.77 10.57 5.31
N ARG A 45 2.91 10.50 5.99
CA ARG A 45 2.97 10.61 7.45
C ARG A 45 2.47 11.95 7.98
N ASP A 46 2.57 13.02 7.16
CA ASP A 46 2.05 14.36 7.47
C ASP A 46 0.63 14.59 6.93
N ASP A 47 0.07 13.63 6.19
CA ASP A 47 -1.30 13.72 5.66
C ASP A 47 -2.32 13.45 6.77
N PRO A 48 -3.36 14.31 6.95
CA PRO A 48 -4.41 14.10 7.96
C PRO A 48 -5.23 12.83 7.75
N ALA A 49 -5.20 12.23 6.56
CA ALA A 49 -5.83 10.95 6.26
C ALA A 49 -4.99 9.74 6.66
N PHE A 50 -3.72 9.93 7.01
CA PHE A 50 -2.83 8.86 7.46
C PHE A 50 -3.36 8.21 8.74
N VAL A 51 -3.28 6.88 8.83
CA VAL A 51 -3.74 6.13 10.01
C VAL A 51 -2.53 5.63 10.78
N LYS A 52 -2.04 6.46 11.71
CA LYS A 52 -0.82 6.17 12.51
C LYS A 52 -0.91 4.83 13.24
N GLU A 53 -2.08 4.42 13.68
CA GLU A 53 -2.33 3.15 14.36
C GLU A 53 -2.22 1.93 13.43
N LEU A 54 -2.24 2.16 12.11
CA LEU A 54 -2.09 1.13 11.05
C LEU A 54 -0.78 1.30 10.26
N ASP A 55 0.18 1.99 10.85
CA ASP A 55 1.56 2.09 10.35
C ASP A 55 2.40 1.02 11.02
N PHE A 56 2.70 -0.05 10.28
CA PHE A 56 3.35 -1.24 10.82
C PHE A 56 4.71 -1.51 10.20
N VAL A 57 5.62 -1.96 11.04
CA VAL A 57 6.90 -2.55 10.65
C VAL A 57 6.95 -4.02 11.07
N MET A 58 7.67 -4.81 10.27
CA MET A 58 8.03 -6.17 10.61
C MET A 58 9.52 -6.22 10.92
N GLU A 59 9.85 -6.81 12.07
CA GLU A 59 11.22 -6.89 12.58
C GLU A 59 11.62 -8.36 12.80
N GLN A 60 12.83 -8.71 12.42
CA GLN A 60 13.43 -10.01 12.65
C GLN A 60 14.88 -9.82 13.12
N ASP A 61 15.26 -10.45 14.24
CA ASP A 61 16.61 -10.37 14.82
C ASP A 61 17.13 -8.91 15.03
N GLY A 62 16.23 -7.99 15.42
CA GLY A 62 16.54 -6.58 15.61
C GLY A 62 16.68 -5.76 14.32
N ARG A 63 16.35 -6.35 13.15
CA ARG A 63 16.38 -5.69 11.84
C ARG A 63 14.98 -5.50 11.30
N LEU A 64 14.68 -4.31 10.81
CA LEU A 64 13.46 -4.04 10.05
C LEU A 64 13.51 -4.78 8.69
N ILE A 65 12.48 -5.58 8.40
CA ILE A 65 12.41 -6.41 7.20
C ILE A 65 11.19 -6.15 6.34
N GLY A 66 10.20 -5.44 6.87
CA GLY A 66 8.98 -5.08 6.14
C GLY A 66 8.26 -3.90 6.73
N GLN A 67 7.38 -3.30 5.94
CA GLN A 67 6.57 -2.14 6.31
C GLN A 67 5.25 -2.15 5.52
N ASN A 68 4.17 -1.65 6.14
CA ASN A 68 2.87 -1.41 5.52
C ASN A 68 2.16 -0.23 6.17
N ILE A 69 1.48 0.61 5.39
CA ILE A 69 0.69 1.75 5.86
C ILE A 69 -0.73 1.74 5.29
N PHE A 70 -1.62 2.45 5.98
CA PHE A 70 -2.98 2.72 5.53
C PHE A 70 -3.31 4.20 5.58
N VAL A 71 -4.15 4.62 4.63
CA VAL A 71 -4.66 5.99 4.50
C VAL A 71 -6.17 5.94 4.34
N LYS A 72 -6.89 6.83 5.02
CA LYS A 72 -8.35 6.99 4.88
C LYS A 72 -8.68 7.59 3.52
N THR A 73 -9.72 7.08 2.91
CA THR A 73 -10.30 7.63 1.69
C THR A 73 -11.80 7.34 1.65
N VAL A 74 -12.44 7.65 0.54
CA VAL A 74 -13.88 7.44 0.36
C VAL A 74 -14.19 6.82 -0.99
N ILE A 75 -15.31 6.11 -1.05
CA ILE A 75 -16.02 5.85 -2.28
C ILE A 75 -17.11 6.93 -2.37
N GLU A 76 -17.12 7.67 -3.47
CA GLU A 76 -18.24 8.55 -3.82
C GLU A 76 -19.32 7.70 -4.46
N ALA A 77 -20.32 7.34 -3.68
CA ALA A 77 -21.40 6.47 -4.12
C ALA A 77 -22.30 7.19 -5.13
N ASP A 78 -22.86 6.42 -6.07
CA ASP A 78 -23.75 6.94 -7.13
C ASP A 78 -25.04 7.57 -6.59
N ASP A 79 -25.42 7.22 -5.36
CA ASP A 79 -26.56 7.82 -4.64
C ASP A 79 -26.19 9.06 -3.82
N GLY A 80 -24.94 9.52 -3.89
CA GLY A 80 -24.45 10.73 -3.22
C GLY A 80 -23.88 10.50 -1.83
N ARG A 81 -23.91 9.27 -1.29
CA ARG A 81 -23.23 8.94 -0.03
C ARG A 81 -21.71 8.98 -0.22
N LYS A 82 -20.98 9.31 0.85
CA LYS A 82 -19.54 9.11 0.95
C LYS A 82 -19.29 7.94 1.89
N ILE A 83 -18.79 6.84 1.34
CA ILE A 83 -18.52 5.62 2.09
C ILE A 83 -17.05 5.61 2.52
N PRO A 84 -16.75 5.72 3.83
CA PRO A 84 -15.37 5.71 4.31
C PRO A 84 -14.70 4.35 4.07
N VAL A 85 -13.53 4.35 3.49
CA VAL A 85 -12.73 3.14 3.26
C VAL A 85 -11.26 3.44 3.52
N LEU A 86 -10.43 2.41 3.50
CA LEU A 86 -8.98 2.55 3.50
C LEU A 86 -8.42 2.32 2.09
N THR A 87 -7.32 2.99 1.81
CA THR A 87 -6.34 2.51 0.85
C THR A 87 -5.09 2.04 1.59
N MET A 88 -4.27 1.24 0.95
CA MET A 88 -3.11 0.60 1.57
C MET A 88 -1.89 0.74 0.66
N GLY A 89 -0.73 0.89 1.29
CA GLY A 89 0.55 0.86 0.60
C GLY A 89 1.30 2.20 0.59
N PRO A 90 2.59 2.13 0.26
CA PRO A 90 3.28 0.90 -0.19
C PRO A 90 3.36 -0.16 0.91
N ILE A 91 3.31 -1.44 0.52
CA ILE A 91 3.70 -2.56 1.38
C ILE A 91 5.02 -3.14 0.86
N GLY A 92 6.07 -3.12 1.66
CA GLY A 92 7.42 -3.51 1.28
C GLY A 92 8.00 -4.61 2.15
N ILE A 93 8.76 -5.51 1.52
CA ILE A 93 9.64 -6.48 2.19
C ILE A 93 11.01 -6.34 1.55
N ILE A 94 12.08 -6.34 2.37
CA ILE A 94 13.46 -6.25 1.86
C ILE A 94 13.73 -7.32 0.79
N PRO A 95 14.54 -7.01 -0.24
CA PRO A 95 14.70 -7.85 -1.42
C PRO A 95 15.05 -9.31 -1.12
N GLU A 96 15.97 -9.55 -0.20
CA GLU A 96 16.45 -10.89 0.17
C GLU A 96 15.42 -11.77 0.89
N LEU A 97 14.34 -11.18 1.40
CA LEU A 97 13.25 -11.89 2.09
C LEU A 97 11.95 -11.94 1.29
N LYS A 98 11.92 -11.40 0.08
CA LYS A 98 10.76 -11.52 -0.81
C LYS A 98 10.44 -12.98 -1.13
N ARG A 99 9.15 -13.28 -1.38
CA ARG A 99 8.60 -14.61 -1.73
C ARG A 99 8.79 -15.69 -0.67
N LYS A 100 9.08 -15.32 0.58
CA LYS A 100 9.21 -16.25 1.72
C LYS A 100 8.02 -16.22 2.67
N GLY A 101 6.90 -15.55 2.29
CA GLY A 101 5.67 -15.47 3.07
C GLY A 101 5.55 -14.25 3.97
N TYR A 102 6.62 -13.50 4.22
CA TYR A 102 6.60 -12.33 5.11
C TYR A 102 5.61 -11.25 4.68
N GLY A 103 5.54 -10.95 3.37
CA GLY A 103 4.59 -9.96 2.87
C GLY A 103 3.13 -10.34 3.11
N LYS A 104 2.79 -11.63 2.97
CA LYS A 104 1.44 -12.12 3.30
C LYS A 104 1.17 -12.02 4.80
N ALA A 105 2.12 -12.42 5.65
CA ALA A 105 1.97 -12.34 7.09
C ALA A 105 1.78 -10.90 7.58
N LEU A 106 2.56 -9.95 7.04
CA LEU A 106 2.41 -8.52 7.34
C LEU A 106 1.05 -7.99 6.87
N LEU A 107 0.64 -8.34 5.65
CA LEU A 107 -0.65 -7.95 5.08
C LEU A 107 -1.81 -8.46 5.94
N ASP A 108 -1.84 -9.77 6.23
CA ASP A 108 -2.94 -10.37 7.00
C ASP A 108 -3.07 -9.76 8.39
N TYR A 109 -1.95 -9.55 9.09
CA TYR A 109 -1.93 -8.86 10.38
C TYR A 109 -2.48 -7.43 10.28
N SER A 110 -2.04 -6.68 9.26
CA SER A 110 -2.47 -5.30 9.07
C SER A 110 -3.98 -5.20 8.78
N LEU A 111 -4.52 -6.15 8.01
CA LEU A 111 -5.96 -6.22 7.70
C LEU A 111 -6.78 -6.58 8.95
N GLU A 112 -6.31 -7.51 9.77
CA GLU A 112 -6.94 -7.86 11.05
C GLU A 112 -7.01 -6.63 11.97
N LYS A 113 -5.93 -5.85 12.08
CA LYS A 113 -5.92 -4.63 12.88
C LYS A 113 -6.85 -3.54 12.33
N ALA A 114 -6.94 -3.40 11.01
CA ALA A 114 -7.89 -2.48 10.39
C ALA A 114 -9.35 -2.89 10.69
N GLU A 115 -9.67 -4.18 10.64
CA GLU A 115 -10.98 -4.73 10.99
C GLU A 115 -11.31 -4.49 12.48
N GLU A 116 -10.36 -4.77 13.39
CA GLU A 116 -10.51 -4.51 14.84
C GLU A 116 -10.80 -3.03 15.15
N MET A 117 -10.27 -2.11 14.34
CA MET A 117 -10.53 -0.67 14.43
C MET A 117 -11.87 -0.25 13.79
N GLY A 118 -12.63 -1.18 13.20
CA GLY A 118 -13.93 -0.94 12.62
C GLY A 118 -13.93 -0.39 11.20
N PHE A 119 -12.80 -0.48 10.47
CA PHE A 119 -12.78 -0.14 9.06
C PHE A 119 -13.50 -1.21 8.23
N GLY A 120 -14.40 -0.77 7.34
CA GLY A 120 -15.29 -1.69 6.62
C GLY A 120 -14.68 -2.33 5.38
N ALA A 121 -13.80 -1.63 4.66
CA ALA A 121 -13.18 -2.13 3.43
C ALA A 121 -11.84 -1.47 3.13
N VAL A 122 -11.02 -2.17 2.34
CA VAL A 122 -9.73 -1.70 1.80
C VAL A 122 -9.75 -1.82 0.28
N LEU A 123 -9.35 -0.73 -0.40
CA LEU A 123 -9.23 -0.66 -1.85
C LEU A 123 -7.88 -0.07 -2.24
N PHE A 124 -7.22 -0.65 -3.24
CA PHE A 124 -5.93 -0.17 -3.73
C PHE A 124 -5.55 -0.81 -5.07
N GLU A 125 -4.44 -0.36 -5.65
CA GLU A 125 -3.86 -0.92 -6.86
C GLU A 125 -2.91 -2.07 -6.54
N GLY A 126 -3.13 -3.25 -7.11
CA GLY A 126 -2.31 -4.41 -6.82
C GLY A 126 -2.48 -5.59 -7.77
N ASN A 127 -1.65 -6.60 -7.60
CA ASN A 127 -1.70 -7.83 -8.37
C ASN A 127 -2.55 -8.88 -7.65
N ILE A 128 -3.63 -9.32 -8.27
CA ILE A 128 -4.58 -10.30 -7.72
C ILE A 128 -3.92 -11.66 -7.38
N ASP A 129 -2.86 -12.06 -8.09
CA ASP A 129 -2.16 -13.32 -7.82
C ASP A 129 -1.49 -13.36 -6.43
N PHE A 130 -1.14 -12.18 -5.92
CA PHE A 130 -0.63 -12.05 -4.56
C PHE A 130 -1.74 -11.76 -3.57
N TYR A 131 -2.50 -10.68 -3.78
CA TYR A 131 -3.49 -10.17 -2.82
C TYR A 131 -4.75 -11.03 -2.72
N GLY A 132 -5.12 -11.77 -3.77
CA GLY A 132 -6.22 -12.73 -3.73
C GLY A 132 -6.04 -13.81 -2.67
N LYS A 133 -4.81 -14.15 -2.28
CA LYS A 133 -4.49 -15.10 -1.19
C LYS A 133 -4.85 -14.57 0.20
N SER A 134 -5.06 -13.27 0.33
CA SER A 134 -5.53 -12.59 1.54
C SER A 134 -6.99 -12.13 1.42
N GLY A 135 -7.73 -12.64 0.41
CA GLY A 135 -9.17 -12.44 0.25
C GLY A 135 -9.56 -11.20 -0.55
N PHE A 136 -8.63 -10.55 -1.25
CA PHE A 136 -8.97 -9.48 -2.19
C PHE A 136 -9.60 -10.05 -3.47
N ALA A 137 -10.49 -9.26 -4.05
CA ALA A 137 -11.07 -9.50 -5.36
C ALA A 137 -11.00 -8.22 -6.20
N TYR A 138 -11.32 -8.31 -7.49
CA TYR A 138 -11.45 -7.13 -8.33
C TYR A 138 -12.55 -6.21 -7.80
N ALA A 139 -12.27 -4.91 -7.67
CA ALA A 139 -13.23 -3.93 -7.13
C ALA A 139 -14.52 -3.85 -7.96
N SER A 140 -14.43 -4.16 -9.26
CA SER A 140 -15.60 -4.26 -10.15
C SER A 140 -16.66 -5.27 -9.69
N LYS A 141 -16.28 -6.32 -8.93
CA LYS A 141 -17.22 -7.27 -8.34
C LYS A 141 -18.11 -6.67 -7.25
N PHE A 142 -17.66 -5.57 -6.66
CA PHE A 142 -18.40 -4.80 -5.64
C PHE A 142 -19.11 -3.58 -6.26
N GLY A 143 -19.08 -3.42 -7.58
CA GLY A 143 -19.67 -2.25 -8.24
C GLY A 143 -18.85 -0.96 -8.06
N ILE A 144 -17.59 -1.06 -7.64
CA ILE A 144 -16.72 0.10 -7.41
C ILE A 144 -15.79 0.32 -8.60
N ARG A 145 -15.81 1.55 -9.10
CA ARG A 145 -14.99 2.01 -10.22
C ARG A 145 -13.78 2.79 -9.71
N TYR A 146 -12.70 2.75 -10.47
CA TYR A 146 -11.52 3.59 -10.23
C TYR A 146 -11.75 4.98 -10.84
N HIS A 147 -11.35 6.05 -10.14
CA HIS A 147 -11.53 7.42 -10.64
C HIS A 147 -10.79 7.62 -11.97
N ASP A 148 -11.33 8.49 -12.81
CA ASP A 148 -10.77 8.88 -14.10
C ASP A 148 -10.44 7.73 -15.08
N LEU A 149 -10.88 6.49 -14.77
CA LEU A 149 -10.71 5.34 -15.65
C LEU A 149 -11.93 5.23 -16.60
N PRO A 150 -11.74 5.17 -17.93
CA PRO A 150 -12.83 4.89 -18.87
C PRO A 150 -13.57 3.58 -18.56
N GLU A 151 -14.88 3.51 -18.82
CA GLU A 151 -15.71 2.34 -18.50
C GLU A 151 -15.25 1.04 -19.19
N ASP A 152 -14.66 1.14 -20.38
CA ASP A 152 -14.15 0.03 -21.17
C ASP A 152 -12.68 -0.30 -20.92
N ALA A 153 -12.02 0.44 -20.04
CA ALA A 153 -10.62 0.21 -19.71
C ALA A 153 -10.43 -0.97 -18.75
N ASP A 154 -9.27 -1.61 -18.86
CA ASP A 154 -8.89 -2.69 -17.93
C ASP A 154 -8.69 -2.13 -16.52
N SER A 155 -9.50 -2.60 -15.58
CA SER A 155 -9.44 -2.27 -14.16
C SER A 155 -8.91 -3.44 -13.30
N SER A 156 -8.29 -4.44 -13.91
CA SER A 156 -7.81 -5.65 -13.21
C SER A 156 -6.71 -5.39 -12.18
N PHE A 157 -6.10 -4.20 -12.20
CA PHE A 157 -5.17 -3.74 -11.18
C PHE A 157 -5.87 -3.24 -9.90
N PHE A 158 -7.16 -2.90 -9.96
CA PHE A 158 -7.88 -2.30 -8.84
C PHE A 158 -8.61 -3.37 -8.02
N LEU A 159 -8.21 -3.49 -6.77
CA LEU A 159 -8.62 -4.54 -5.86
C LEU A 159 -9.40 -3.99 -4.66
N CYS A 160 -10.31 -4.81 -4.16
CA CYS A 160 -11.14 -4.52 -3.00
C CYS A 160 -11.23 -5.74 -2.08
N LYS A 161 -11.26 -5.49 -0.78
CA LYS A 161 -11.63 -6.46 0.24
C LYS A 161 -12.54 -5.80 1.27
N GLU A 162 -13.71 -6.38 1.50
CA GLU A 162 -14.50 -6.08 2.70
C GLU A 162 -13.80 -6.69 3.91
N LEU A 163 -13.64 -5.90 4.95
CA LEU A 163 -13.20 -6.35 6.27
C LEU A 163 -14.41 -6.72 7.12
N ILE A 164 -15.47 -5.91 7.04
CA ILE A 164 -16.75 -6.17 7.69
C ILE A 164 -17.72 -6.70 6.62
N PRO A 165 -18.21 -7.94 6.74
CA PRO A 165 -19.13 -8.52 5.76
C PRO A 165 -20.37 -7.64 5.53
N GLY A 166 -20.69 -7.38 4.26
CA GLY A 166 -21.85 -6.56 3.86
C GLY A 166 -21.61 -5.04 3.97
N TYR A 167 -20.42 -4.58 4.26
CA TYR A 167 -20.11 -3.15 4.35
C TYR A 167 -20.37 -2.40 3.04
N LEU A 168 -20.15 -3.07 1.92
CA LEU A 168 -20.37 -2.51 0.58
C LEU A 168 -21.69 -2.99 -0.05
N ASP A 169 -22.60 -3.64 0.71
CA ASP A 169 -23.92 -4.01 0.20
C ASP A 169 -24.67 -2.75 -0.28
N ASP A 170 -25.25 -2.83 -1.47
CA ASP A 170 -25.97 -1.71 -2.12
C ASP A 170 -25.10 -0.44 -2.32
N VAL A 171 -23.79 -0.58 -2.39
CA VAL A 171 -22.84 0.49 -2.72
C VAL A 171 -22.33 0.30 -4.14
N THR A 172 -22.64 1.27 -5.02
CA THR A 172 -21.92 1.46 -6.29
C THR A 172 -21.35 2.88 -6.31
N GLY A 173 -20.18 3.07 -6.93
CA GLY A 173 -19.57 4.39 -6.89
C GLY A 173 -18.14 4.43 -7.42
N VAL A 174 -17.48 5.55 -7.18
CA VAL A 174 -16.12 5.82 -7.64
C VAL A 174 -15.19 5.98 -6.45
N TYR A 175 -14.15 5.17 -6.44
CA TYR A 175 -13.06 5.29 -5.47
C TYR A 175 -12.15 6.47 -5.84
N GLN A 176 -11.67 7.19 -4.83
CA GLN A 176 -10.74 8.30 -4.96
C GLN A 176 -9.39 7.95 -4.33
N THR A 177 -8.33 7.97 -5.13
CA THR A 177 -6.96 7.84 -4.61
C THR A 177 -6.61 9.09 -3.79
N PRO A 178 -6.13 8.97 -2.54
CA PRO A 178 -5.71 10.12 -1.75
C PRO A 178 -4.62 10.94 -2.43
N GLN A 179 -4.69 12.28 -2.27
CA GLN A 179 -3.78 13.21 -2.93
C GLN A 179 -2.30 12.97 -2.60
N GLY A 180 -2.00 12.49 -1.40
CA GLY A 180 -0.62 12.21 -0.97
C GLY A 180 0.11 11.13 -1.76
N TYR A 181 -0.60 10.34 -2.58
CA TYR A 181 0.01 9.38 -3.50
C TYR A 181 0.54 10.03 -4.79
N TYR A 182 0.09 11.25 -5.11
CA TYR A 182 0.51 11.97 -6.31
C TYR A 182 1.73 12.86 -6.00
N VAL A 183 2.91 12.25 -6.07
CA VAL A 183 4.19 12.94 -5.86
C VAL A 183 4.81 13.35 -7.19
N LYS A 184 5.56 14.47 -7.20
CA LYS A 184 6.27 14.94 -8.39
C LYS A 184 7.63 14.28 -8.48
N ASP A 185 8.05 13.95 -9.69
CA ASP A 185 9.35 13.31 -9.92
C ASP A 185 10.52 14.17 -9.44
N GLU A 186 10.43 15.52 -9.56
CA GLU A 186 11.45 16.44 -9.08
C GLU A 186 11.63 16.38 -7.56
N ASP A 187 10.51 16.26 -6.82
CA ASP A 187 10.52 16.17 -5.36
C ASP A 187 11.08 14.81 -4.90
N VAL A 188 10.71 13.74 -5.61
CA VAL A 188 11.27 12.40 -5.39
C VAL A 188 12.78 12.38 -5.62
N ASP A 189 13.25 12.99 -6.71
CA ASP A 189 14.67 13.04 -7.05
C ASP A 189 15.48 13.86 -6.06
N GLU A 190 14.90 14.92 -5.51
CA GLU A 190 15.54 15.73 -4.46
C GLU A 190 15.64 14.95 -3.16
N PHE A 191 14.55 14.32 -2.74
CA PHE A 191 14.52 13.49 -1.53
C PHE A 191 15.46 12.28 -1.62
N ASP A 192 15.58 11.68 -2.80
CA ASP A 192 16.46 10.51 -3.02
C ASP A 192 17.95 10.83 -2.81
N LYS A 193 18.37 12.11 -2.91
CA LYS A 193 19.74 12.54 -2.63
C LYS A 193 20.16 12.37 -1.16
N GLU A 194 19.18 12.23 -0.27
CA GLU A 194 19.43 11.99 1.16
C GLU A 194 19.84 10.53 1.46
N PHE A 195 19.79 9.65 0.44
CA PHE A 195 20.15 8.24 0.53
C PHE A 195 21.43 7.94 -0.26
N PRO A 196 22.09 6.79 0.02
CA PRO A 196 23.22 6.35 -0.78
C PRO A 196 22.88 6.27 -2.28
N PRO A 197 23.74 6.76 -3.17
CA PRO A 197 23.49 6.76 -4.60
C PRO A 197 23.23 5.34 -5.13
N LYS A 198 22.22 5.19 -5.99
CA LYS A 198 21.89 3.95 -6.69
C LYS A 198 21.58 4.23 -8.15
N GLU A 199 21.95 3.29 -9.02
CA GLU A 199 21.68 3.41 -10.45
C GLU A 199 20.21 3.15 -10.77
N LYS A 200 19.57 4.10 -11.44
CA LYS A 200 18.24 3.94 -12.01
C LYS A 200 18.34 3.18 -13.32
N GLN A 201 17.62 2.07 -13.44
CA GLN A 201 17.68 1.18 -14.60
C GLN A 201 16.30 0.98 -15.19
N LYS A 202 16.20 1.12 -16.52
CA LYS A 202 15.00 0.72 -17.27
C LYS A 202 15.07 -0.77 -17.52
N LEU A 203 14.14 -1.52 -16.91
CA LEU A 203 14.08 -2.98 -16.96
C LEU A 203 12.79 -3.45 -17.64
N PRO A 204 12.81 -4.63 -18.32
CA PRO A 204 11.60 -5.22 -18.86
C PRO A 204 10.56 -5.50 -17.76
N GLY A 205 9.30 -5.19 -18.03
CA GLY A 205 8.18 -5.41 -17.10
C GLY A 205 7.88 -4.25 -16.16
N GLN A 206 8.65 -3.16 -16.21
CA GLN A 206 8.26 -1.91 -15.56
C GLN A 206 7.02 -1.33 -16.24
N ILE A 207 6.09 -0.82 -15.43
CA ILE A 207 4.80 -0.28 -15.90
C ILE A 207 4.81 1.25 -16.04
N PHE A 208 5.81 1.91 -15.44
CA PHE A 208 6.03 3.36 -15.53
C PHE A 208 7.45 3.64 -16.05
N GLY A 209 7.62 4.56 -17.00
CA GLY A 209 8.94 4.99 -17.49
C GLY A 209 9.06 5.13 -18.99
#